data_7e415c0a87687d6aac77d4a9e9161596
#
_entry.id   7e415c0a87687d6aac77d4a9e9161596
#
_cell.length_a   1.000
_cell.length_b   1.000
_cell.length_c   1.000
_cell.angle_alpha   90.00
_cell.angle_beta   90.00
_cell.angle_gamma   90.00
#
_symmetry.space_group_name_H-M   'P 1'
#
loop_
_entity.id
_entity.type
_entity.pdbx_description
1 polymer ?
#
loop_
_entity_poly.entity_id
_entity_poly.type
_entity_poly.pdbx_seq_one_letter_code
_entity_poly.pdbx_strand_id
1 'polypeptide(L)'
;MRSTLKYSVATAVLAAAALTVFARGTPAQSASDSSPSVTGADDKTSPILSSPIYGVTIPAGYRQWELIAPSHEAILDELRGILGNPVATKAYREGMLLFPDGTILAKVAWKHVPSVQDNGALGKFQAFVPGHPTTVQIMVKDSKKYASTGGWGFGRFINGQPVDEAQHKTCFPCHSAFAKQHDFVFTRYAP
;
A
#
# COMPACT_ATOMS: atom_id res chain seq x y z
N MET A 1 4.16 53.26 27.80
CA MET A 1 5.47 52.74 28.21
C MET A 1 5.89 51.64 27.24
N ARG A 2 6.87 51.95 26.39
CA ARG A 2 7.39 51.02 25.37
C ARG A 2 8.68 50.39 25.93
N SER A 3 8.68 49.08 26.12
CA SER A 3 9.88 48.35 26.55
C SER A 3 10.55 47.78 25.30
N THR A 4 11.75 48.23 25.00
CA THR A 4 12.61 47.78 23.91
C THR A 4 13.55 46.69 24.43
N LEU A 5 13.35 45.45 23.94
CA LEU A 5 14.22 44.30 24.25
C LEU A 5 15.41 44.30 23.28
N LYS A 6 16.63 44.48 23.83
CA LYS A 6 17.88 44.47 23.07
C LYS A 6 18.42 43.04 22.99
N TYR A 7 18.58 42.52 21.77
CA TYR A 7 19.26 41.23 21.54
C TYR A 7 20.76 41.46 21.36
N SER A 8 21.58 40.85 22.21
CA SER A 8 23.03 40.77 22.04
C SER A 8 23.37 39.54 21.17
N VAL A 9 24.08 39.82 20.07
CA VAL A 9 24.64 38.78 19.19
C VAL A 9 26.04 38.44 19.70
N ALA A 10 26.25 37.20 20.14
CA ALA A 10 27.57 36.67 20.49
C ALA A 10 28.14 35.93 19.28
N THR A 11 29.25 36.45 18.74
CA THR A 11 29.99 35.85 17.63
C THR A 11 30.97 34.84 18.19
N ALA A 12 30.77 33.55 17.90
CA ALA A 12 31.72 32.49 18.23
C ALA A 12 32.67 32.24 17.04
N VAL A 13 33.97 32.43 17.27
CA VAL A 13 35.05 32.16 16.31
C VAL A 13 35.43 30.69 16.48
N LEU A 14 35.27 29.86 15.44
CA LEU A 14 35.76 28.49 15.39
C LEU A 14 37.16 28.45 14.77
N ALA A 15 38.12 27.99 15.56
CA ALA A 15 39.49 27.69 15.09
C ALA A 15 39.51 26.30 14.45
N ALA A 16 39.95 26.21 13.20
CA ALA A 16 40.15 24.94 12.48
C ALA A 16 41.57 24.40 12.80
N ALA A 17 41.65 23.23 13.40
CA ALA A 17 42.87 22.45 13.56
C ALA A 17 42.98 21.43 12.41
N ALA A 18 43.98 21.57 11.56
CA ALA A 18 44.32 20.60 10.50
C ALA A 18 45.16 19.45 11.09
N LEU A 19 44.62 18.24 11.06
CA LEU A 19 45.38 17.01 11.33
C LEU A 19 45.81 16.38 9.98
N THR A 20 47.12 16.39 9.72
CA THR A 20 47.75 15.61 8.64
C THR A 20 47.97 14.18 9.09
N VAL A 21 47.25 13.22 8.47
CA VAL A 21 47.46 11.80 8.66
C VAL A 21 48.36 11.27 7.55
N PHE A 22 49.56 10.78 7.92
CA PHE A 22 50.46 10.05 7.03
C PHE A 22 49.90 8.64 6.73
N ALA A 23 49.57 8.37 5.48
CA ALA A 23 49.24 7.02 5.01
C ALA A 23 50.51 6.20 4.82
N ARG A 24 50.67 5.15 5.63
CA ARG A 24 51.65 4.08 5.36
C ARG A 24 50.99 3.05 4.44
N GLY A 25 51.50 2.89 3.25
CA GLY A 25 51.11 1.83 2.33
C GLY A 25 51.54 0.45 2.81
N THR A 26 50.60 -0.48 2.80
CA THR A 26 50.85 -1.93 2.89
C THR A 26 50.72 -2.56 1.50
N PRO A 27 51.56 -3.53 1.12
CA PRO A 27 51.49 -4.14 -0.20
C PRO A 27 50.28 -5.06 -0.34
N ALA A 28 49.64 -4.99 -1.49
CA ALA A 28 48.51 -5.83 -1.86
C ALA A 28 48.97 -7.30 -2.03
N GLN A 29 48.39 -8.21 -1.27
CA GLN A 29 48.43 -9.64 -1.55
C GLN A 29 47.32 -9.97 -2.55
N SER A 30 47.74 -10.51 -3.71
CA SER A 30 46.86 -11.09 -4.71
C SER A 30 46.20 -12.36 -4.15
N ALA A 31 44.95 -12.28 -3.74
CA ALA A 31 44.12 -13.43 -3.46
C ALA A 31 43.52 -13.90 -4.79
N SER A 32 43.83 -15.13 -5.18
CA SER A 32 43.21 -15.83 -6.30
C SER A 32 41.73 -16.00 -6.05
N ASP A 33 40.95 -15.36 -6.91
CA ASP A 33 39.48 -15.41 -6.92
C ASP A 33 39.00 -16.76 -7.46
N SER A 34 38.65 -17.68 -6.56
CA SER A 34 37.87 -18.86 -6.91
C SER A 34 36.41 -18.55 -6.66
N SER A 35 35.74 -17.95 -7.67
CA SER A 35 34.31 -17.80 -7.69
C SER A 35 33.61 -19.17 -7.59
N PRO A 36 32.75 -19.42 -6.61
CA PRO A 36 31.88 -20.58 -6.68
C PRO A 36 30.85 -20.34 -7.79
N SER A 37 30.86 -21.24 -8.78
CA SER A 37 29.82 -21.35 -9.79
C SER A 37 28.47 -21.53 -9.07
N VAL A 38 27.64 -20.51 -9.09
CA VAL A 38 26.23 -20.62 -8.66
C VAL A 38 25.51 -21.38 -9.77
N THR A 39 25.52 -22.71 -9.66
CA THR A 39 24.65 -23.58 -10.44
C THR A 39 23.23 -23.45 -9.89
N GLY A 40 22.31 -23.03 -10.78
CA GLY A 40 20.89 -23.36 -10.70
C GLY A 40 20.18 -22.82 -9.46
N ALA A 41 19.77 -21.55 -9.48
CA ALA A 41 18.59 -21.17 -8.74
C ALA A 41 17.41 -21.89 -9.40
N ASP A 42 16.92 -22.96 -8.76
CA ASP A 42 15.60 -23.49 -9.03
C ASP A 42 14.62 -22.33 -8.89
N ASP A 43 14.14 -21.79 -10.01
CA ASP A 43 12.99 -20.92 -10.09
C ASP A 43 11.78 -21.76 -9.64
N LYS A 44 11.65 -21.94 -8.32
CA LYS A 44 10.42 -22.38 -7.68
C LYS A 44 9.47 -21.20 -7.78
N THR A 45 8.85 -21.04 -8.95
CA THR A 45 7.67 -20.20 -9.14
C THR A 45 6.68 -20.62 -8.08
N SER A 46 6.62 -19.87 -6.98
CA SER A 46 5.61 -20.11 -5.93
C SER A 46 4.25 -20.12 -6.61
N PRO A 47 3.39 -21.12 -6.32
CA PRO A 47 2.09 -21.21 -6.98
C PRO A 47 1.35 -19.89 -6.82
N ILE A 48 0.87 -19.33 -7.95
CA ILE A 48 0.06 -18.12 -7.93
C ILE A 48 -1.24 -18.47 -7.19
N LEU A 49 -1.36 -17.94 -5.97
CA LEU A 49 -2.52 -18.19 -5.12
C LEU A 49 -3.70 -17.35 -5.62
N SER A 50 -4.76 -18.03 -6.02
CA SER A 50 -5.99 -17.39 -6.51
C SER A 50 -7.15 -17.57 -5.54
N SER A 51 -8.05 -16.58 -5.52
CA SER A 51 -9.27 -16.67 -4.72
C SER A 51 -10.17 -17.80 -5.17
N PRO A 52 -10.79 -18.57 -4.25
CA PRO A 52 -11.86 -19.50 -4.57
C PRO A 52 -13.00 -18.79 -5.32
N ILE A 53 -13.77 -19.54 -6.11
CA ILE A 53 -14.93 -19.08 -6.90
C ILE A 53 -14.55 -18.19 -8.09
N TYR A 54 -13.75 -17.11 -7.85
CA TYR A 54 -13.49 -16.10 -8.87
C TYR A 54 -12.13 -16.26 -9.58
N GLY A 55 -11.18 -16.99 -8.98
CA GLY A 55 -9.84 -17.14 -9.55
C GLY A 55 -9.07 -15.82 -9.65
N VAL A 56 -9.38 -14.85 -8.79
CA VAL A 56 -8.69 -13.56 -8.71
C VAL A 56 -7.39 -13.73 -7.93
N THR A 57 -6.31 -13.12 -8.40
CA THR A 57 -4.99 -13.12 -7.78
C THR A 57 -4.62 -11.70 -7.30
N ILE A 58 -3.61 -11.58 -6.44
CA ILE A 58 -3.02 -10.28 -6.12
C ILE A 58 -2.14 -9.87 -7.30
N PRO A 59 -2.43 -8.76 -8.01
CA PRO A 59 -1.62 -8.33 -9.13
C PRO A 59 -0.23 -7.89 -8.70
N ALA A 60 0.80 -8.25 -9.47
CA ALA A 60 2.14 -7.73 -9.24
C ALA A 60 2.16 -6.20 -9.37
N GLY A 61 2.94 -5.53 -8.52
CA GLY A 61 3.11 -4.08 -8.55
C GLY A 61 1.89 -3.25 -8.12
N TYR A 62 0.83 -3.85 -7.61
CA TYR A 62 -0.38 -3.12 -7.21
C TYR A 62 -0.12 -2.00 -6.18
N ARG A 63 0.92 -2.10 -5.38
CA ARG A 63 1.28 -1.07 -4.39
C ARG A 63 1.83 0.23 -5.02
N GLN A 64 2.15 0.20 -6.30
CA GLN A 64 2.61 1.36 -7.07
C GLN A 64 1.46 2.04 -7.82
N TRP A 65 0.24 1.51 -7.71
CA TRP A 65 -0.94 2.11 -8.31
C TRP A 65 -1.37 3.37 -7.59
N GLU A 66 -2.13 4.19 -8.29
CA GLU A 66 -2.63 5.45 -7.75
C GLU A 66 -3.65 5.22 -6.63
N LEU A 67 -3.57 6.03 -5.60
CA LEU A 67 -4.55 6.07 -4.53
C LEU A 67 -5.85 6.71 -5.06
N ILE A 68 -6.92 5.95 -5.10
CA ILE A 68 -8.26 6.43 -5.46
C ILE A 68 -8.92 7.14 -4.27
N ALA A 69 -8.86 6.54 -3.10
CA ALA A 69 -9.36 7.13 -1.86
C ALA A 69 -8.81 6.43 -0.61
N PRO A 70 -8.58 7.16 0.48
CA PRO A 70 -8.44 6.56 1.80
C PRO A 70 -9.84 6.35 2.43
N SER A 71 -9.94 5.47 3.41
CA SER A 71 -11.12 5.37 4.26
C SER A 71 -10.77 4.83 5.65
N HIS A 72 -11.63 5.14 6.61
CA HIS A 72 -11.60 4.53 7.95
C HIS A 72 -12.88 3.71 8.13
N GLU A 73 -12.72 2.44 8.52
CA GLU A 73 -13.82 1.54 8.85
C GLU A 73 -13.89 1.37 10.37
N ALA A 74 -14.87 2.02 10.98
CA ALA A 74 -14.95 2.10 12.45
C ALA A 74 -15.27 0.75 13.12
N ILE A 75 -16.11 -0.10 12.49
CA ILE A 75 -16.49 -1.39 13.09
C ILE A 75 -15.32 -2.36 13.17
N LEU A 76 -14.49 -2.39 12.13
CA LEU A 76 -13.29 -3.24 12.08
C LEU A 76 -12.05 -2.55 12.62
N ASP A 77 -12.16 -1.25 12.93
CA ASP A 77 -11.06 -0.40 13.35
C ASP A 77 -9.87 -0.49 12.37
N GLU A 78 -10.17 -0.16 11.10
CA GLU A 78 -9.21 -0.26 10.01
C GLU A 78 -9.02 1.07 9.29
N LEU A 79 -7.76 1.45 9.08
CA LEU A 79 -7.38 2.39 8.03
C LEU A 79 -7.23 1.65 6.70
N ARG A 80 -7.75 2.23 5.63
CA ARG A 80 -7.78 1.61 4.30
C ARG A 80 -7.29 2.57 3.24
N GLY A 81 -6.53 2.04 2.28
CA GLY A 81 -6.23 2.69 1.02
C GLY A 81 -6.82 1.89 -0.13
N ILE A 82 -7.52 2.55 -1.03
CA ILE A 82 -8.03 1.94 -2.26
C ILE A 82 -7.18 2.42 -3.41
N LEU A 83 -6.47 1.50 -4.05
CA LEU A 83 -5.59 1.73 -5.17
C LEU A 83 -6.28 1.30 -6.46
N GLY A 84 -6.07 2.03 -7.55
CA GLY A 84 -6.59 1.71 -8.88
C GLY A 84 -5.48 1.53 -9.90
N ASN A 85 -5.60 0.52 -10.75
CA ASN A 85 -4.72 0.42 -11.92
C ASN A 85 -4.99 1.59 -12.90
N PRO A 86 -4.17 1.80 -13.94
CA PRO A 86 -4.36 2.92 -14.88
C PRO A 86 -5.76 3.00 -15.50
N VAL A 87 -6.41 1.84 -15.74
CA VAL A 87 -7.79 1.80 -16.28
C VAL A 87 -8.78 2.32 -15.24
N ALA A 88 -8.66 1.87 -13.98
CA ALA A 88 -9.48 2.34 -12.87
C ALA A 88 -9.32 3.84 -12.64
N THR A 89 -8.07 4.31 -12.56
CA THR A 89 -7.75 5.73 -12.33
C THR A 89 -8.34 6.62 -13.40
N LYS A 90 -8.21 6.21 -14.67
CA LYS A 90 -8.82 6.94 -15.78
C LYS A 90 -10.34 7.00 -15.63
N ALA A 91 -10.99 5.86 -15.36
CA ALA A 91 -12.44 5.80 -15.21
C ALA A 91 -12.95 6.72 -14.09
N TYR A 92 -12.27 6.75 -12.94
CA TYR A 92 -12.62 7.65 -11.84
C TYR A 92 -12.47 9.11 -12.20
N ARG A 93 -11.37 9.51 -12.84
CA ARG A 93 -11.11 10.89 -13.24
C ARG A 93 -12.13 11.40 -14.29
N GLU A 94 -12.60 10.52 -15.15
CA GLU A 94 -13.61 10.82 -16.16
C GLU A 94 -15.05 10.68 -15.65
N GLY A 95 -15.24 10.31 -14.37
CA GLY A 95 -16.56 10.16 -13.76
C GLY A 95 -17.40 9.03 -14.39
N MET A 96 -16.74 7.99 -14.90
CA MET A 96 -17.45 6.85 -15.53
C MET A 96 -18.19 6.06 -14.45
N LEU A 97 -19.52 5.94 -14.59
CA LEU A 97 -20.36 5.17 -13.65
C LEU A 97 -20.28 3.66 -13.87
N LEU A 98 -20.02 3.24 -15.11
CA LEU A 98 -19.76 1.85 -15.45
C LEU A 98 -18.27 1.69 -15.71
N PHE A 99 -17.62 0.91 -14.87
CA PHE A 99 -16.18 0.66 -15.05
C PHE A 99 -15.93 -0.21 -16.27
N PRO A 100 -14.96 0.15 -17.13
CA PRO A 100 -14.59 -0.66 -18.28
C PRO A 100 -13.91 -1.97 -17.85
N ASP A 101 -13.99 -2.99 -18.73
CA ASP A 101 -13.23 -4.22 -18.54
C ASP A 101 -11.73 -3.93 -18.43
N GLY A 102 -11.03 -4.69 -17.58
CA GLY A 102 -9.64 -4.44 -17.23
C GLY A 102 -9.45 -3.47 -16.04
N THR A 103 -10.52 -2.88 -15.51
CA THR A 103 -10.46 -2.14 -14.24
C THR A 103 -10.07 -3.09 -13.12
N ILE A 104 -9.07 -2.70 -12.33
CA ILE A 104 -8.68 -3.43 -11.12
C ILE A 104 -8.58 -2.46 -9.96
N LEU A 105 -9.22 -2.81 -8.86
CA LEU A 105 -9.14 -2.10 -7.59
C LEU A 105 -8.48 -2.97 -6.55
N ALA A 106 -7.56 -2.40 -5.79
CA ALA A 106 -6.89 -3.08 -4.68
C ALA A 106 -7.14 -2.29 -3.38
N LYS A 107 -7.92 -2.87 -2.47
CA LYS A 107 -8.05 -2.34 -1.12
C LYS A 107 -6.97 -2.93 -0.23
N VAL A 108 -6.15 -2.10 0.36
CA VAL A 108 -5.18 -2.45 1.39
C VAL A 108 -5.67 -1.94 2.74
N ALA A 109 -5.59 -2.75 3.77
CA ALA A 109 -6.12 -2.41 5.09
C ALA A 109 -5.12 -2.73 6.20
N TRP A 110 -5.14 -1.86 7.22
CA TRP A 110 -4.31 -1.96 8.42
C TRP A 110 -5.17 -1.64 9.65
N LYS A 111 -4.77 -2.15 10.80
CA LYS A 111 -5.36 -1.66 12.05
C LYS A 111 -5.12 -0.16 12.20
N HIS A 112 -6.14 0.52 12.66
CA HIS A 112 -6.11 1.92 13.04
C HIS A 112 -5.55 2.02 14.46
N VAL A 113 -4.33 2.55 14.61
CA VAL A 113 -3.66 2.62 15.92
C VAL A 113 -3.23 4.05 16.25
N PRO A 114 -3.25 4.45 17.53
CA PRO A 114 -2.74 5.76 17.92
C PRO A 114 -1.27 5.91 17.58
N SER A 115 -0.90 7.07 17.03
CA SER A 115 0.51 7.44 16.85
C SER A 115 1.10 7.86 18.21
N VAL A 116 1.97 7.05 18.78
CA VAL A 116 2.66 7.38 20.03
C VAL A 116 3.54 8.61 19.85
N GLN A 117 4.27 8.66 18.72
CA GLN A 117 5.19 9.76 18.41
C GLN A 117 4.46 11.09 18.24
N ASP A 118 3.45 11.14 17.37
CA ASP A 118 2.74 12.38 17.06
C ASP A 118 1.90 12.86 18.24
N ASN A 119 1.23 11.96 18.94
CA ASN A 119 0.45 12.29 20.13
C ASN A 119 1.35 12.79 21.27
N GLY A 120 2.55 12.23 21.40
CA GLY A 120 3.55 12.73 22.35
C GLY A 120 4.03 14.14 21.99
N ALA A 121 4.36 14.40 20.74
CA ALA A 121 4.78 15.71 20.26
C ALA A 121 3.69 16.79 20.39
N LEU A 122 2.43 16.40 20.15
CA LEU A 122 1.26 17.29 20.21
C LEU A 122 0.71 17.49 21.62
N GLY A 123 1.14 16.67 22.59
CA GLY A 123 0.67 16.70 23.97
C GLY A 123 -0.81 16.31 24.14
N LYS A 124 -1.43 15.67 23.13
CA LYS A 124 -2.83 15.23 23.15
C LYS A 124 -3.10 14.08 22.20
N PHE A 125 -4.11 13.29 22.52
CA PHE A 125 -4.55 12.13 21.75
C PHE A 125 -5.41 12.58 20.54
N GLN A 126 -4.82 12.61 19.32
CA GLN A 126 -5.52 13.05 18.11
C GLN A 126 -4.97 12.47 16.80
N ALA A 127 -3.78 11.87 16.83
CA ALA A 127 -3.13 11.33 15.64
C ALA A 127 -3.18 9.79 15.64
N PHE A 128 -3.46 9.24 14.47
CA PHE A 128 -3.54 7.80 14.24
C PHE A 128 -2.72 7.40 13.01
N VAL A 129 -2.19 6.20 13.02
CA VAL A 129 -1.35 5.65 11.94
C VAL A 129 -1.77 4.23 11.60
N PRO A 130 -1.42 3.72 10.40
CA PRO A 130 -1.57 2.30 10.08
C PRO A 130 -0.74 1.43 11.03
N GLY A 131 -1.41 0.48 11.70
CA GLY A 131 -0.78 -0.59 12.48
C GLY A 131 -0.42 -1.80 11.60
N HIS A 132 -0.57 -3.02 12.14
CA HIS A 132 -0.31 -4.23 11.36
C HIS A 132 -1.30 -4.38 10.19
N PRO A 133 -0.85 -4.92 9.05
CA PRO A 133 -1.72 -5.17 7.91
C PRO A 133 -2.78 -6.23 8.25
N THR A 134 -4.00 -6.03 7.75
CA THR A 134 -5.11 -6.97 7.98
C THR A 134 -5.48 -7.73 6.72
N THR A 135 -5.85 -7.04 5.65
CA THR A 135 -6.26 -7.68 4.40
C THR A 135 -5.79 -6.92 3.16
N VAL A 136 -5.62 -7.68 2.07
CA VAL A 136 -5.64 -7.16 0.70
C VAL A 136 -6.88 -7.70 0.02
N GLN A 137 -7.68 -6.82 -0.59
CA GLN A 137 -8.88 -7.23 -1.32
C GLN A 137 -8.80 -6.69 -2.74
N ILE A 138 -9.07 -7.54 -3.71
CA ILE A 138 -8.95 -7.23 -5.13
C ILE A 138 -10.32 -7.37 -5.78
N MET A 139 -10.71 -6.38 -6.60
CA MET A 139 -11.83 -6.46 -7.52
C MET A 139 -11.31 -6.33 -8.94
N VAL A 140 -11.77 -7.21 -9.83
CA VAL A 140 -11.38 -7.22 -11.25
C VAL A 140 -12.63 -7.14 -12.10
N LYS A 141 -12.71 -6.17 -13.01
CA LYS A 141 -13.78 -6.04 -13.99
C LYS A 141 -13.47 -6.86 -15.24
N ASP A 142 -14.33 -7.82 -15.53
CA ASP A 142 -14.39 -8.57 -16.78
C ASP A 142 -15.85 -8.98 -16.98
N SER A 143 -16.53 -8.26 -17.86
CA SER A 143 -17.97 -8.39 -18.10
C SER A 143 -18.38 -9.77 -18.63
N LYS A 144 -17.47 -10.48 -19.28
CA LYS A 144 -17.71 -11.83 -19.81
C LYS A 144 -17.46 -12.89 -18.76
N LYS A 145 -16.28 -12.84 -18.13
CA LYS A 145 -15.88 -13.84 -17.12
C LYS A 145 -16.76 -13.81 -15.88
N TYR A 146 -17.16 -12.64 -15.43
CA TYR A 146 -17.93 -12.43 -14.20
C TYR A 146 -19.37 -11.94 -14.47
N ALA A 147 -19.98 -12.36 -15.57
CA ALA A 147 -21.34 -11.94 -15.94
C ALA A 147 -22.38 -12.14 -14.83
N SER A 148 -22.31 -13.24 -14.07
CA SER A 148 -23.22 -13.55 -12.98
C SER A 148 -23.09 -12.64 -11.75
N THR A 149 -22.01 -11.88 -11.67
CA THR A 149 -21.69 -10.98 -10.55
C THR A 149 -21.52 -9.52 -11.00
N GLY A 150 -22.31 -9.11 -12.02
CA GLY A 150 -22.29 -7.75 -12.55
C GLY A 150 -20.97 -7.39 -13.25
N GLY A 151 -20.23 -8.39 -13.71
CA GLY A 151 -18.93 -8.21 -14.37
C GLY A 151 -17.75 -8.10 -13.39
N TRP A 152 -17.92 -8.39 -12.09
CA TRP A 152 -16.87 -8.26 -11.11
C TRP A 152 -16.45 -9.58 -10.48
N GLY A 153 -15.14 -9.87 -10.52
CA GLY A 153 -14.49 -10.90 -9.74
C GLY A 153 -13.92 -10.34 -8.44
N PHE A 154 -13.87 -11.18 -7.38
CA PHE A 154 -13.46 -10.76 -6.06
C PHE A 154 -12.34 -11.66 -5.51
N GLY A 155 -11.38 -11.07 -4.81
CA GLY A 155 -10.35 -11.76 -4.06
C GLY A 155 -10.11 -11.09 -2.70
N ARG A 156 -10.05 -11.88 -1.63
CA ARG A 156 -9.66 -11.45 -0.30
C ARG A 156 -8.51 -12.28 0.21
N PHE A 157 -7.47 -11.62 0.71
CA PHE A 157 -6.22 -12.24 1.11
C PHE A 157 -5.78 -11.74 2.49
N ILE A 158 -5.26 -12.67 3.29
CA ILE A 158 -4.59 -12.40 4.57
C ILE A 158 -3.18 -12.96 4.47
N ASN A 159 -2.16 -12.15 4.70
CA ASN A 159 -0.75 -12.54 4.57
C ASN A 159 -0.44 -13.18 3.20
N GLY A 160 -1.03 -12.66 2.13
CA GLY A 160 -0.86 -13.17 0.77
C GLY A 160 -1.65 -14.46 0.44
N GLN A 161 -2.28 -15.09 1.42
CA GLN A 161 -3.10 -16.29 1.23
C GLN A 161 -4.56 -15.93 1.00
N PRO A 162 -5.26 -16.54 0.03
CA PRO A 162 -6.69 -16.34 -0.13
C PRO A 162 -7.44 -16.85 1.09
N VAL A 163 -8.46 -16.15 1.51
CA VAL A 163 -9.40 -16.66 2.52
C VAL A 163 -10.27 -17.78 1.93
N ASP A 164 -11.04 -18.43 2.76
CA ASP A 164 -11.87 -19.58 2.36
C ASP A 164 -13.02 -19.21 1.39
N GLU A 165 -13.66 -20.23 0.84
CA GLU A 165 -14.78 -20.08 -0.10
C GLU A 165 -16.01 -19.46 0.57
N ALA A 166 -16.25 -19.77 1.85
CA ALA A 166 -17.41 -19.25 2.58
C ALA A 166 -17.35 -17.71 2.67
N GLN A 167 -16.18 -17.16 2.96
CA GLN A 167 -15.97 -15.71 2.96
C GLN A 167 -16.10 -15.11 1.55
N HIS A 168 -15.58 -15.77 0.50
CA HIS A 168 -15.73 -15.28 -0.87
C HIS A 168 -17.18 -15.28 -1.36
N LYS A 169 -18.03 -16.22 -0.90
CA LYS A 169 -19.47 -16.24 -1.19
C LYS A 169 -20.21 -15.01 -0.68
N THR A 170 -19.68 -14.29 0.30
CA THR A 170 -20.31 -13.08 0.83
C THR A 170 -19.98 -11.81 0.05
N CYS A 171 -18.95 -11.81 -0.81
CA CYS A 171 -18.47 -10.62 -1.50
C CYS A 171 -19.57 -10.00 -2.39
N PHE A 172 -20.02 -10.73 -3.40
CA PHE A 172 -20.99 -10.19 -4.35
C PHE A 172 -22.35 -9.83 -3.74
N PRO A 173 -22.95 -10.66 -2.86
CA PRO A 173 -24.21 -10.27 -2.20
C PRO A 173 -24.12 -8.93 -1.46
N CYS A 174 -23.03 -8.66 -0.73
CA CYS A 174 -22.82 -7.39 -0.05
C CYS A 174 -22.67 -6.23 -1.05
N HIS A 175 -21.84 -6.37 -2.06
CA HIS A 175 -21.64 -5.36 -3.10
C HIS A 175 -22.92 -5.10 -3.90
N SER A 176 -23.71 -6.13 -4.17
CA SER A 176 -25.01 -6.02 -4.85
C SER A 176 -26.05 -5.29 -4.02
N ALA A 177 -26.10 -5.56 -2.72
CA ALA A 177 -27.08 -4.95 -1.82
C ALA A 177 -26.83 -3.45 -1.61
N PHE A 178 -25.55 -3.03 -1.53
CA PHE A 178 -25.21 -1.70 -1.04
C PHE A 178 -24.49 -0.80 -2.04
N ALA A 179 -23.97 -1.33 -3.15
CA ALA A 179 -23.18 -0.56 -4.10
C ALA A 179 -23.59 -0.76 -5.59
N LYS A 180 -24.71 -1.44 -5.85
CA LYS A 180 -25.18 -1.73 -7.21
C LYS A 180 -25.31 -0.48 -8.10
N GLN A 181 -25.80 0.63 -7.54
CA GLN A 181 -25.99 1.91 -8.25
C GLN A 181 -24.66 2.57 -8.68
N HIS A 182 -23.54 2.07 -8.23
CA HIS A 182 -22.20 2.54 -8.58
C HIS A 182 -21.34 1.41 -9.17
N ASP A 183 -21.95 0.60 -10.02
CA ASP A 183 -21.34 -0.56 -10.63
C ASP A 183 -20.70 -1.50 -9.59
N PHE A 184 -21.40 -1.73 -8.47
CA PHE A 184 -20.98 -2.59 -7.36
C PHE A 184 -19.72 -2.13 -6.61
N VAL A 185 -19.29 -0.89 -6.75
CA VAL A 185 -18.09 -0.35 -6.10
C VAL A 185 -18.46 0.65 -5.02
N PHE A 186 -18.01 0.44 -3.78
CA PHE A 186 -18.26 1.34 -2.65
C PHE A 186 -17.46 2.65 -2.75
N THR A 187 -16.25 2.57 -3.30
CA THR A 187 -15.29 3.67 -3.31
C THR A 187 -15.71 4.78 -4.25
N ARG A 188 -15.57 6.02 -3.80
CA ARG A 188 -15.68 7.24 -4.62
C ARG A 188 -14.27 7.81 -4.80
N TYR A 189 -14.07 8.55 -5.87
CA TYR A 189 -12.82 9.25 -6.09
C TYR A 189 -12.66 10.37 -5.06
N ALA A 190 -11.56 10.36 -4.32
CA ALA A 190 -11.17 11.48 -3.48
C ALA A 190 -10.20 12.35 -4.28
N PRO A 191 -10.57 13.60 -4.60
CA PRO A 191 -9.74 14.51 -5.37
C PRO A 191 -8.46 14.91 -4.62
#